data_fc99f68bdb5a0de176bac9eddaa6103a
#
_entry.id   fc99f68bdb5a0de176bac9eddaa6103a
#
_cell.length_a   1.000
_cell.length_b   1.000
_cell.length_c   1.000
_cell.angle_alpha   90.00
_cell.angle_beta   90.00
_cell.angle_gamma   90.00
#
_symmetry.space_group_name_H-M   'P 1'
#
loop_
_entity.id
_entity.type
_entity.pdbx_description
1 polymer ?
#
loop_
_entity_poly.entity_id
_entity_poly.type
_entity_poly.pdbx_seq_one_letter_code
_entity_poly.pdbx_strand_id
1 'polypeptide(L)'
;MNEPIQYLTQVKNKLKPKFWVPVALGTALQFYGGSVFAQRNPAIAFLSDIHLQEVYADLNSAKFKGVPHPTTGKLATIRTMGSQLNSTRLFNENYFALLAALEELAKKKVKLVVLPGDFTDDGQPMNVLALQKILHGYAEKYDMRFFITTGNHDPVSPFGGPGGKTDFLGTQGQNQAIASDATVFPALDAAISDQIYHWGYAEICEALADYGFFPAKKDLFWTHPFEAFNYDTYSWANAKSGASLDKRTYLLPGTQLQVPDASYLVEPVEGIWLLALDGNTYSPGANTSNPTPEDWSGSSVGVNLSSKVKSYQLAWIEKIATEAKKRGKRLISFSHYPLVDFHNGASEDMKDLFGKGKFQLSRVPDTAVSEAYAQTGLQVHFAGHMHINQTSAHKTETGEQLINIQVPSLAAFPPAYKILEEKQPGKLHIQTEILDEVNRMDEFFELYSMEHRWLTTANPKALWNKEILKAPDFLAYTQFHLRELIRLRFIKSDWPEDLGLLVNALDAASLQQWAALPTEKKEAYLNQLLLDQQNQPADAIRVGSLMEDFYLIKNGGDLAKTLIPQERLNVYWQVFALTKAEDSKSNPRSSQLGDFLGIFSTLIQSLPSDDFVIDLHSLEIKNSH
;
A
#
# COMPACT_ATOMS: atom_id res chain seq x y z
N MET A 1 39.30 -1.30 14.29
CA MET A 1 39.94 -0.36 15.22
C MET A 1 38.94 0.71 15.56
N ASN A 2 38.71 0.84 16.85
CA ASN A 2 37.73 1.72 17.48
C ASN A 2 37.97 3.19 17.20
N GLU A 3 36.90 3.95 17.04
CA GLU A 3 36.75 5.16 17.87
C GLU A 3 35.29 5.63 17.87
N PRO A 4 34.75 6.00 19.03
CA PRO A 4 33.40 6.48 19.18
C PRO A 4 33.36 8.01 19.25
N ILE A 5 32.26 8.57 18.76
CA ILE A 5 31.94 9.98 18.84
C ILE A 5 31.51 10.31 20.28
N GLN A 6 32.39 11.01 21.01
CA GLN A 6 32.05 11.83 22.17
C GLN A 6 31.73 13.24 21.69
N TYR A 7 30.56 13.76 22.00
CA TYR A 7 30.32 15.19 22.30
C TYR A 7 28.92 15.31 22.93
N LEU A 8 28.90 15.66 24.18
CA LEU A 8 28.09 16.63 24.89
C LEU A 8 27.98 16.28 26.35
N THR A 9 28.94 16.81 27.10
CA THR A 9 28.76 17.06 28.57
C THR A 9 29.09 18.53 28.80
N GLN A 10 28.22 19.20 29.45
CA GLN A 10 28.35 20.29 30.40
C GLN A 10 27.33 21.41 30.17
N VAL A 11 26.34 21.46 31.04
CA VAL A 11 26.11 22.66 31.85
C VAL A 11 25.51 22.21 33.18
N LYS A 12 26.27 22.44 34.25
CA LYS A 12 25.88 22.27 35.67
C LYS A 12 25.44 23.59 36.29
N ASN A 13 24.42 23.47 37.13
CA ASN A 13 24.24 24.16 38.42
C ASN A 13 23.93 25.67 38.49
N LYS A 14 22.79 25.95 39.06
CA LYS A 14 22.65 26.66 40.38
C LYS A 14 21.19 27.03 40.61
N LEU A 15 20.61 26.62 41.75
CA LEU A 15 20.20 27.48 42.81
C LEU A 15 19.34 26.73 43.86
N LYS A 16 19.77 26.82 45.10
CA LYS A 16 19.07 26.57 46.36
C LYS A 16 18.56 27.91 46.93
N PRO A 17 17.94 27.98 48.14
CA PRO A 17 16.95 27.15 48.82
C PRO A 17 15.83 27.93 49.56
N LYS A 18 14.91 27.15 50.21
CA LYS A 18 14.17 27.42 51.48
C LYS A 18 13.11 28.52 51.54
N PHE A 19 11.90 28.13 51.90
CA PHE A 19 11.22 28.60 53.10
C PHE A 19 10.15 27.60 53.58
N TRP A 20 10.22 27.25 54.85
CA TRP A 20 9.21 26.50 55.60
C TRP A 20 8.29 27.49 56.34
N VAL A 21 6.98 27.24 56.37
CA VAL A 21 6.05 27.69 57.39
C VAL A 21 4.98 26.62 57.61
N PRO A 22 4.58 26.31 58.83
CA PRO A 22 3.78 25.14 59.15
C PRO A 22 2.31 25.41 59.48
N VAL A 23 1.50 24.35 59.29
CA VAL A 23 0.34 23.87 60.03
C VAL A 23 -0.95 24.70 60.08
N ALA A 24 -2.01 24.09 59.58
CA ALA A 24 -3.31 24.01 60.27
C ALA A 24 -4.02 22.71 59.82
N LEU A 25 -4.27 21.81 60.79
CA LEU A 25 -5.18 20.67 60.65
C LEU A 25 -6.61 21.17 60.42
N GLY A 26 -7.17 20.86 59.26
CA GLY A 26 -8.59 20.92 58.99
C GLY A 26 -9.00 19.58 58.34
N THR A 27 -9.67 18.72 59.10
CA THR A 27 -10.30 17.50 58.60
C THR A 27 -11.46 17.87 57.69
N ALA A 28 -11.20 17.95 56.38
CA ALA A 28 -12.21 17.95 55.35
C ALA A 28 -12.22 16.56 54.69
N LEU A 29 -13.28 15.81 54.89
CA LEU A 29 -13.60 14.64 54.05
C LEU A 29 -13.75 15.11 52.59
N GLN A 30 -12.68 15.03 51.84
CA GLN A 30 -12.74 15.15 50.40
C GLN A 30 -13.20 13.77 49.84
N PHE A 31 -14.41 13.76 49.33
CA PHE A 31 -14.82 12.78 48.32
C PHE A 31 -13.82 12.86 47.17
N TYR A 32 -12.90 11.92 47.10
CA TYR A 32 -12.14 11.65 45.92
C TYR A 32 -13.12 11.10 44.87
N GLY A 33 -13.78 11.98 44.15
CA GLY A 33 -14.27 11.68 42.82
C GLY A 33 -13.04 11.45 41.96
N GLY A 34 -12.54 10.23 41.93
CA GLY A 34 -11.53 9.80 40.99
C GLY A 34 -12.11 10.01 39.61
N SER A 35 -11.68 11.06 38.93
CA SER A 35 -11.80 11.11 37.45
C SER A 35 -11.03 9.87 36.97
N VAL A 36 -11.76 8.83 36.65
CA VAL A 36 -11.23 7.76 35.82
C VAL A 36 -10.90 8.46 34.50
N PHE A 37 -9.66 8.89 34.35
CA PHE A 37 -9.13 9.21 33.05
C PHE A 37 -9.29 7.91 32.24
N ALA A 38 -10.29 7.83 31.42
CA ALA A 38 -10.42 6.75 30.47
C ALA A 38 -9.06 6.70 29.72
N GLN A 39 -8.33 5.62 29.93
CA GLN A 39 -7.04 5.42 29.29
C GLN A 39 -7.32 5.48 27.79
N ARG A 40 -6.84 6.53 27.12
CA ARG A 40 -7.04 6.66 25.67
C ARG A 40 -6.37 5.48 24.99
N ASN A 41 -7.09 4.84 24.10
CA ASN A 41 -6.51 3.81 23.26
C ASN A 41 -5.32 4.40 22.48
N PRO A 42 -4.19 3.69 22.38
CA PRO A 42 -3.05 4.17 21.64
C PRO A 42 -3.40 4.33 20.15
N ALA A 43 -2.76 5.30 19.51
CA ALA A 43 -2.82 5.43 18.05
C ALA A 43 -2.20 4.22 17.35
N ILE A 44 -2.76 3.85 16.20
CA ILE A 44 -2.29 2.76 15.35
C ILE A 44 -1.96 3.34 13.99
N ALA A 45 -0.73 3.15 13.51
CA ALA A 45 -0.35 3.52 12.14
C ALA A 45 -0.44 2.32 11.21
N PHE A 46 -0.78 2.59 9.95
CA PHE A 46 -0.83 1.60 8.87
C PHE A 46 0.08 2.06 7.73
N LEU A 47 1.15 1.29 7.48
CA LEU A 47 2.12 1.51 6.41
C LEU A 47 2.03 0.33 5.44
N SER A 48 1.53 0.56 4.23
CA SER A 48 1.29 -0.51 3.26
C SER A 48 2.21 -0.40 2.05
N ASP A 49 2.39 -1.53 1.36
CA ASP A 49 3.04 -1.58 0.06
C ASP A 49 4.38 -0.82 0.06
N ILE A 50 5.20 -1.15 1.04
CA ILE A 50 6.52 -0.55 1.25
C ILE A 50 7.46 -0.98 0.13
N HIS A 51 7.34 -2.26 -0.31
CA HIS A 51 8.19 -2.87 -1.32
C HIS A 51 9.68 -2.58 -1.08
N LEU A 52 10.11 -2.75 0.18
CA LEU A 52 11.48 -2.42 0.56
C LEU A 52 12.49 -3.18 -0.29
N GLN A 53 13.43 -2.45 -0.88
CA GLN A 53 14.67 -2.98 -1.42
C GLN A 53 15.85 -2.51 -0.58
N GLU A 54 16.76 -3.41 -0.20
CA GLU A 54 18.01 -3.04 0.45
C GLU A 54 18.96 -2.46 -0.60
N VAL A 55 19.03 -1.15 -0.64
CA VAL A 55 19.80 -0.41 -1.66
C VAL A 55 21.31 -0.44 -1.48
N TYR A 56 21.77 -1.03 -0.39
CA TYR A 56 23.18 -1.22 -0.07
C TYR A 56 23.52 -2.69 0.21
N ALA A 57 22.71 -3.61 -0.32
CA ALA A 57 22.93 -5.05 -0.11
C ALA A 57 24.32 -5.50 -0.51
N ASP A 58 24.97 -6.30 0.34
CA ASP A 58 26.11 -7.10 -0.07
C ASP A 58 25.58 -8.39 -0.71
N LEU A 59 25.79 -8.51 -2.00
CA LEU A 59 25.32 -9.66 -2.75
C LEU A 59 26.20 -10.90 -2.60
N ASN A 60 27.33 -10.81 -1.90
CA ASN A 60 28.32 -11.89 -1.79
C ASN A 60 28.74 -12.48 -3.15
N SER A 61 28.57 -11.71 -4.22
CA SER A 61 28.85 -12.14 -5.59
C SER A 61 30.27 -11.76 -6.01
N ALA A 62 31.00 -12.71 -6.62
CA ALA A 62 32.32 -12.42 -7.17
C ALA A 62 32.25 -11.48 -8.40
N LYS A 63 31.12 -11.49 -9.12
CA LYS A 63 30.96 -10.80 -10.39
C LYS A 63 30.46 -9.36 -10.25
N PHE A 64 29.55 -9.11 -9.31
CA PHE A 64 28.93 -7.79 -9.11
C PHE A 64 28.78 -7.50 -7.61
N LYS A 65 29.33 -6.38 -7.17
CA LYS A 65 29.30 -5.94 -5.76
C LYS A 65 28.50 -4.67 -5.53
N GLY A 66 27.72 -4.22 -6.53
CA GLY A 66 27.05 -2.94 -6.53
C GLY A 66 27.81 -1.88 -7.36
N VAL A 67 27.18 -0.73 -7.51
CA VAL A 67 27.72 0.41 -8.25
C VAL A 67 28.31 1.41 -7.26
N PRO A 68 29.57 1.83 -7.40
CA PRO A 68 30.17 2.83 -6.51
C PRO A 68 29.48 4.18 -6.74
N HIS A 69 28.96 4.76 -5.67
CA HIS A 69 28.39 6.12 -5.71
C HIS A 69 29.51 7.14 -5.99
N PRO A 70 29.37 8.02 -7.01
CA PRO A 70 30.46 8.89 -7.45
C PRO A 70 31.04 9.78 -6.35
N THR A 71 30.18 10.33 -5.48
CA THR A 71 30.58 11.24 -4.41
C THR A 71 31.06 10.53 -3.15
N THR A 72 30.38 9.44 -2.72
CA THR A 72 30.65 8.80 -1.43
C THR A 72 31.52 7.55 -1.53
N GLY A 73 31.64 6.97 -2.72
CA GLY A 73 32.29 5.67 -2.94
C GLY A 73 31.53 4.48 -2.36
N LYS A 74 30.40 4.67 -1.70
CA LYS A 74 29.58 3.60 -1.14
C LYS A 74 28.97 2.78 -2.27
N LEU A 75 29.03 1.46 -2.17
CA LEU A 75 28.43 0.56 -3.15
C LEU A 75 26.91 0.58 -3.02
N ALA A 76 26.21 0.83 -4.12
CA ALA A 76 24.76 0.81 -4.22
C ALA A 76 24.27 -0.40 -5.02
N THR A 77 23.27 -1.10 -4.51
CA THR A 77 22.58 -2.22 -5.16
C THR A 77 21.17 -1.80 -5.50
N ILE A 78 21.04 -1.04 -6.59
CA ILE A 78 19.79 -0.36 -6.97
C ILE A 78 19.28 -0.83 -8.33
N ARG A 79 17.98 -0.66 -8.56
CA ARG A 79 17.33 -0.90 -9.85
C ARG A 79 17.52 0.32 -10.77
N THR A 80 17.42 0.12 -12.07
CA THR A 80 17.51 1.22 -13.03
C THR A 80 16.29 2.15 -12.95
N MET A 81 16.47 3.43 -13.27
CA MET A 81 15.36 4.39 -13.36
C MET A 81 14.35 3.97 -14.43
N GLY A 82 14.82 3.46 -15.57
CA GLY A 82 13.95 2.95 -16.63
C GLY A 82 13.00 1.87 -16.13
N SER A 83 13.45 0.96 -15.25
CA SER A 83 12.59 -0.06 -14.63
C SER A 83 11.57 0.54 -13.68
N GLN A 84 11.97 1.48 -12.82
CA GLN A 84 11.06 2.14 -11.89
C GLN A 84 9.93 2.85 -12.63
N LEU A 85 10.23 3.60 -13.70
CA LEU A 85 9.24 4.34 -14.48
C LEU A 85 8.23 3.45 -15.23
N ASN A 86 8.54 2.18 -15.41
CA ASN A 86 7.64 1.17 -16.00
C ASN A 86 6.93 0.32 -14.94
N SER A 87 7.21 0.53 -13.66
CA SER A 87 6.61 -0.19 -12.54
C SER A 87 5.52 0.63 -11.86
N THR A 88 4.54 -0.02 -11.24
CA THR A 88 3.52 0.63 -10.41
C THR A 88 4.06 1.16 -9.09
N ARG A 89 5.34 0.94 -8.82
CA ARG A 89 6.04 1.36 -7.61
C ARG A 89 7.49 1.76 -7.90
N LEU A 90 8.01 2.64 -7.09
CA LEU A 90 9.44 2.90 -6.97
C LEU A 90 10.13 1.68 -6.34
N PHE A 91 11.44 1.54 -6.54
CA PHE A 91 12.21 0.45 -5.95
C PHE A 91 13.25 0.95 -4.94
N ASN A 92 13.95 2.03 -5.25
CA ASN A 92 15.15 2.45 -4.52
C ASN A 92 14.85 3.49 -3.43
N GLU A 93 13.99 4.44 -3.72
CA GLU A 93 13.59 5.52 -2.82
C GLU A 93 12.71 5.01 -1.66
N ASN A 94 12.08 3.85 -1.82
CA ASN A 94 11.26 3.18 -0.79
C ASN A 94 12.03 2.94 0.51
N TYR A 95 13.33 2.68 0.41
CA TYR A 95 14.20 2.52 1.57
C TYR A 95 14.19 3.79 2.45
N PHE A 96 14.30 4.95 1.82
CA PHE A 96 14.29 6.24 2.52
C PHE A 96 12.89 6.66 2.94
N ALA A 97 11.87 6.34 2.14
CA ALA A 97 10.47 6.59 2.48
C ALA A 97 10.04 5.84 3.75
N LEU A 98 10.41 4.55 3.89
CA LEU A 98 10.17 3.80 5.12
C LEU A 98 10.85 4.45 6.32
N LEU A 99 12.11 4.84 6.19
CA LEU A 99 12.84 5.50 7.29
C LEU A 99 12.19 6.83 7.69
N ALA A 100 11.74 7.63 6.71
CA ALA A 100 11.04 8.88 6.96
C ALA A 100 9.71 8.65 7.70
N ALA A 101 8.89 7.72 7.24
CA ALA A 101 7.63 7.36 7.89
C ALA A 101 7.83 6.90 9.34
N LEU A 102 8.79 6.02 9.59
CA LEU A 102 9.09 5.53 10.95
C LEU A 102 9.63 6.64 11.86
N GLU A 103 10.43 7.55 11.33
CA GLU A 103 10.94 8.71 12.09
C GLU A 103 9.80 9.68 12.47
N GLU A 104 8.85 9.92 11.56
CA GLU A 104 7.66 10.72 11.86
C GLU A 104 6.77 10.07 12.92
N LEU A 105 6.53 8.76 12.81
CA LEU A 105 5.79 8.01 13.82
C LEU A 105 6.47 8.04 15.18
N ALA A 106 7.81 7.99 15.21
CA ALA A 106 8.58 8.14 16.43
C ALA A 106 8.39 9.53 17.06
N LYS A 107 8.43 10.61 16.26
CA LYS A 107 8.15 11.99 16.72
C LYS A 107 6.72 12.13 17.24
N LYS A 108 5.74 11.53 16.57
CA LYS A 108 4.32 11.48 16.97
C LYS A 108 4.07 10.53 18.17
N LYS A 109 5.07 9.74 18.59
CA LYS A 109 4.99 8.76 19.69
C LYS A 109 3.97 7.63 19.40
N VAL A 110 3.74 7.30 18.15
CA VAL A 110 2.91 6.16 17.77
C VAL A 110 3.68 4.87 18.07
N LYS A 111 3.03 3.96 18.80
CA LYS A 111 3.66 2.73 19.30
C LYS A 111 3.21 1.46 18.58
N LEU A 112 2.02 1.47 17.99
CA LEU A 112 1.47 0.33 17.26
C LEU A 112 1.52 0.64 15.78
N VAL A 113 2.20 -0.20 15.02
CA VAL A 113 2.39 -0.04 13.57
C VAL A 113 1.99 -1.32 12.88
N VAL A 114 1.09 -1.22 11.91
CA VAL A 114 0.57 -2.33 11.12
C VAL A 114 1.10 -2.22 9.69
N LEU A 115 1.56 -3.34 9.12
CA LEU A 115 2.00 -3.46 7.74
C LEU A 115 1.09 -4.43 6.99
N PRO A 116 0.13 -3.92 6.19
CA PRO A 116 -0.83 -4.74 5.45
C PRO A 116 -0.25 -5.37 4.17
N GLY A 117 0.86 -6.09 4.26
CA GLY A 117 1.46 -6.82 3.14
C GLY A 117 2.36 -6.00 2.22
N ASP A 118 2.99 -6.68 1.28
CA ASP A 118 3.95 -6.13 0.29
C ASP A 118 5.01 -5.25 0.94
N PHE A 119 5.58 -5.78 2.03
CA PHE A 119 6.56 -5.05 2.83
C PHE A 119 7.97 -5.09 2.22
N THR A 120 8.30 -6.09 1.35
CA THR A 120 9.57 -6.15 0.59
C THR A 120 9.34 -6.35 -0.92
N ASP A 121 10.38 -6.23 -1.73
CA ASP A 121 10.33 -6.56 -3.15
C ASP A 121 10.62 -8.05 -3.34
N ASP A 122 9.55 -8.86 -3.49
CA ASP A 122 9.52 -10.30 -3.77
C ASP A 122 10.13 -11.23 -2.68
N GLY A 123 10.08 -10.85 -1.40
CA GLY A 123 10.48 -11.73 -0.29
C GLY A 123 11.93 -12.20 -0.33
N GLN A 124 12.82 -11.40 -0.91
CA GLN A 124 14.23 -11.74 -1.05
C GLN A 124 14.97 -11.62 0.29
N PRO A 125 15.93 -12.53 0.61
CA PRO A 125 16.73 -12.48 1.84
C PRO A 125 17.28 -11.09 2.15
N MET A 126 17.91 -10.42 1.17
CA MET A 126 18.49 -9.09 1.36
C MET A 126 17.45 -8.08 1.83
N ASN A 127 16.23 -8.15 1.31
CA ASN A 127 15.17 -7.20 1.61
C ASN A 127 14.48 -7.51 2.94
N VAL A 128 14.16 -8.80 3.20
CA VAL A 128 13.51 -9.23 4.44
C VAL A 128 14.42 -9.00 5.65
N LEU A 129 15.71 -9.31 5.54
CA LEU A 129 16.68 -9.08 6.62
C LEU A 129 16.94 -7.58 6.85
N ALA A 130 16.92 -6.77 5.79
CA ALA A 130 17.00 -5.31 5.94
C ALA A 130 15.77 -4.76 6.67
N LEU A 131 14.56 -5.20 6.30
CA LEU A 131 13.33 -4.83 6.99
C LEU A 131 13.39 -5.23 8.47
N GLN A 132 13.74 -6.50 8.76
CA GLN A 132 13.91 -7.00 10.12
C GLN A 132 14.81 -6.08 10.95
N LYS A 133 15.98 -5.73 10.39
CA LYS A 133 16.96 -4.85 11.06
C LYS A 133 16.41 -3.45 11.31
N ILE A 134 15.70 -2.87 10.33
CA ILE A 134 15.09 -1.54 10.48
C ILE A 134 14.03 -1.59 11.60
N LEU A 135 13.06 -2.51 11.50
CA LEU A 135 11.98 -2.61 12.48
C LEU A 135 12.49 -2.90 13.89
N HIS A 136 13.50 -3.78 14.01
CA HIS A 136 14.15 -4.07 15.30
C HIS A 136 14.77 -2.81 15.91
N GLY A 137 15.49 -2.01 15.13
CA GLY A 137 16.08 -0.76 15.58
C GLY A 137 15.05 0.24 16.11
N TYR A 138 13.90 0.38 15.45
CA TYR A 138 12.81 1.25 15.91
C TYR A 138 12.06 0.65 17.12
N ALA A 139 11.89 -0.67 17.16
CA ALA A 139 11.31 -1.35 18.32
C ALA A 139 12.16 -1.13 19.59
N GLU A 140 13.48 -1.31 19.50
CA GLU A 140 14.38 -1.09 20.64
C GLU A 140 14.46 0.38 21.06
N LYS A 141 14.61 1.30 20.09
CA LYS A 141 14.87 2.71 20.38
C LYS A 141 13.62 3.46 20.86
N TYR A 142 12.46 3.14 20.28
CA TYR A 142 11.22 3.89 20.49
C TYR A 142 10.09 3.08 21.11
N ASP A 143 10.32 1.81 21.47
CA ASP A 143 9.32 0.88 21.98
C ASP A 143 8.12 0.73 21.04
N MET A 144 8.40 0.69 19.73
CA MET A 144 7.40 0.42 18.71
C MET A 144 7.12 -1.09 18.63
N ARG A 145 5.87 -1.41 18.30
CA ARG A 145 5.43 -2.79 18.06
C ARG A 145 4.85 -2.88 16.66
N PHE A 146 5.34 -3.83 15.89
CA PHE A 146 4.92 -4.05 14.53
C PHE A 146 4.03 -5.29 14.40
N PHE A 147 3.02 -5.20 13.52
CA PHE A 147 2.09 -6.29 13.23
C PHE A 147 1.95 -6.41 11.71
N ILE A 148 2.41 -7.53 11.16
CA ILE A 148 2.57 -7.71 9.72
C ILE A 148 1.61 -8.78 9.22
N THR A 149 1.04 -8.62 8.03
CA THR A 149 0.41 -9.70 7.28
C THR A 149 1.12 -9.86 5.93
N THR A 150 0.94 -11.01 5.30
CA THR A 150 1.54 -11.32 4.00
C THR A 150 0.86 -10.58 2.86
N GLY A 151 1.61 -10.27 1.79
CA GLY A 151 1.12 -9.76 0.53
C GLY A 151 1.55 -10.64 -0.65
N ASN A 152 1.21 -10.28 -1.89
CA ASN A 152 1.55 -11.12 -3.06
C ASN A 152 3.04 -11.04 -3.45
N HIS A 153 3.77 -10.09 -2.91
CA HIS A 153 5.23 -10.02 -3.01
C HIS A 153 5.95 -10.68 -1.81
N ASP A 154 5.25 -11.00 -0.74
CA ASP A 154 5.83 -11.56 0.49
C ASP A 154 4.94 -12.64 1.13
N PRO A 155 5.01 -13.89 0.68
CA PRO A 155 5.85 -14.48 -0.35
C PRO A 155 5.20 -14.50 -1.76
N VAL A 156 6.04 -14.55 -2.81
CA VAL A 156 5.56 -14.69 -4.20
C VAL A 156 5.08 -16.12 -4.53
N SER A 157 5.50 -17.10 -3.76
CA SER A 157 5.03 -18.49 -3.79
C SER A 157 5.03 -19.06 -2.37
N PRO A 158 4.25 -20.11 -2.07
CA PRO A 158 4.14 -20.61 -0.69
C PRO A 158 5.44 -21.20 -0.15
N PHE A 159 6.31 -21.65 -1.02
CA PHE A 159 7.61 -22.24 -0.69
C PHE A 159 8.72 -21.45 -1.37
N GLY A 160 9.91 -21.43 -0.77
CA GLY A 160 11.05 -20.74 -1.36
C GLY A 160 11.45 -21.31 -2.73
N GLY A 161 12.00 -20.44 -3.57
CA GLY A 161 12.40 -20.82 -4.92
C GLY A 161 13.46 -19.91 -5.54
N PRO A 162 14.05 -20.34 -6.67
CA PRO A 162 14.99 -19.53 -7.42
C PRO A 162 14.37 -18.20 -7.83
N GLY A 163 15.12 -17.11 -7.70
CA GLY A 163 14.71 -15.77 -8.03
C GLY A 163 15.76 -15.00 -8.80
N GLY A 164 15.34 -13.91 -9.42
CA GLY A 164 16.27 -13.04 -10.13
C GLY A 164 15.60 -11.81 -10.70
N LYS A 165 16.39 -10.80 -11.00
CA LYS A 165 16.00 -9.55 -11.66
C LYS A 165 17.03 -9.20 -12.73
N THR A 166 16.58 -8.66 -13.85
CA THR A 166 17.47 -8.33 -14.99
C THR A 166 17.84 -6.86 -15.06
N ASP A 167 17.34 -6.04 -14.16
CA ASP A 167 17.29 -4.58 -14.25
C ASP A 167 17.95 -3.84 -13.09
N PHE A 168 18.90 -4.50 -12.38
CA PHE A 168 19.80 -3.75 -11.51
C PHE A 168 20.69 -2.81 -12.33
N LEU A 169 21.08 -1.71 -11.74
CA LEU A 169 21.99 -0.76 -12.37
C LEU A 169 23.40 -1.34 -12.37
N GLY A 170 23.99 -1.45 -13.56
CA GLY A 170 25.38 -1.87 -13.74
C GLY A 170 26.36 -0.71 -13.64
N THR A 171 27.65 -1.02 -13.48
CA THR A 171 28.73 -0.06 -13.21
C THR A 171 28.98 0.96 -14.33
N GLN A 172 28.44 0.74 -15.52
CA GLN A 172 28.53 1.67 -16.67
C GLN A 172 27.19 2.33 -17.00
N GLY A 173 26.12 2.03 -16.25
CA GLY A 173 24.77 2.51 -16.50
C GLY A 173 23.86 1.53 -17.26
N GLN A 174 24.38 0.37 -17.65
CA GLN A 174 23.61 -0.71 -18.27
C GLN A 174 22.78 -1.49 -17.24
N ASN A 175 21.83 -2.30 -17.75
CA ASN A 175 21.17 -3.30 -16.93
C ASN A 175 22.17 -4.40 -16.52
N GLN A 176 22.10 -4.81 -15.26
CA GLN A 176 22.84 -5.92 -14.68
C GLN A 176 21.87 -6.99 -14.19
N ALA A 177 21.90 -8.15 -14.81
CA ALA A 177 21.12 -9.29 -14.32
C ALA A 177 21.77 -9.88 -13.05
N ILE A 178 20.93 -10.16 -12.04
CA ILE A 178 21.31 -10.88 -10.82
C ILE A 178 20.31 -12.01 -10.62
N ALA A 179 20.81 -13.22 -10.35
CA ALA A 179 20.01 -14.42 -10.17
C ALA A 179 20.49 -15.23 -8.96
N SER A 180 19.61 -16.01 -8.35
CA SER A 180 19.98 -16.89 -7.24
C SER A 180 20.79 -18.09 -7.72
N ASP A 181 20.57 -18.53 -8.95
CA ASP A 181 21.38 -19.54 -9.62
C ASP A 181 21.40 -19.35 -11.15
N ALA A 182 22.25 -20.11 -11.85
CA ALA A 182 22.47 -19.97 -13.28
C ALA A 182 21.27 -20.40 -14.15
N THR A 183 20.30 -21.12 -13.60
CA THR A 183 19.14 -21.63 -14.35
C THR A 183 18.06 -20.57 -14.52
N VAL A 184 18.04 -19.53 -13.65
CA VAL A 184 17.04 -18.45 -13.69
C VAL A 184 17.14 -17.65 -14.99
N PHE A 185 18.37 -17.31 -15.42
CA PHE A 185 18.61 -16.56 -16.65
C PHE A 185 19.70 -17.22 -17.50
N PRO A 186 19.44 -18.42 -18.09
CA PRO A 186 20.48 -19.20 -18.76
C PRO A 186 21.10 -18.52 -19.98
N ALA A 187 20.42 -17.55 -20.58
CA ALA A 187 20.90 -16.78 -21.74
C ALA A 187 21.62 -15.49 -21.36
N LEU A 188 21.66 -15.12 -20.09
CA LEU A 188 22.24 -13.87 -19.61
C LEU A 188 23.52 -14.15 -18.80
N ASP A 189 24.45 -13.22 -18.88
CA ASP A 189 25.63 -13.23 -18.03
C ASP A 189 25.30 -12.63 -16.64
N ALA A 190 24.42 -13.33 -15.89
CA ALA A 190 23.94 -12.89 -14.59
C ALA A 190 25.02 -13.01 -13.50
N ALA A 191 25.01 -12.10 -12.55
CA ALA A 191 25.72 -12.27 -11.29
C ALA A 191 24.92 -13.23 -10.40
N ILE A 192 25.59 -14.19 -9.78
CA ILE A 192 24.93 -15.18 -8.92
C ILE A 192 25.03 -14.76 -7.46
N SER A 193 23.87 -14.77 -6.76
CA SER A 193 23.75 -14.43 -5.35
C SER A 193 22.53 -15.09 -4.71
N ASP A 194 22.70 -15.76 -3.59
CA ASP A 194 21.62 -16.30 -2.76
C ASP A 194 20.73 -15.19 -2.15
N GLN A 195 21.25 -13.97 -2.10
CA GLN A 195 20.55 -12.80 -1.55
C GLN A 195 19.31 -12.39 -2.36
N ILE A 196 19.15 -12.92 -3.58
CA ILE A 196 17.98 -12.65 -4.45
C ILE A 196 17.08 -13.89 -4.65
N TYR A 197 17.31 -14.95 -3.89
CA TYR A 197 16.39 -16.09 -3.82
C TYR A 197 15.02 -15.62 -3.30
N HIS A 198 13.92 -16.21 -3.73
CA HIS A 198 12.59 -15.89 -3.18
C HIS A 198 12.32 -16.79 -1.97
N TRP A 199 12.18 -16.20 -0.79
CA TRP A 199 11.76 -16.91 0.41
C TRP A 199 10.26 -17.22 0.38
N GLY A 200 9.88 -18.38 0.93
CA GLY A 200 8.50 -18.77 1.17
C GLY A 200 8.00 -18.35 2.56
N TYR A 201 6.85 -18.90 2.95
CA TYR A 201 6.24 -18.62 4.26
C TYR A 201 7.18 -18.96 5.43
N ALA A 202 7.87 -20.09 5.36
CA ALA A 202 8.68 -20.56 6.48
C ALA A 202 9.78 -19.56 6.82
N GLU A 203 10.56 -19.16 5.82
CA GLU A 203 11.70 -18.28 5.98
C GLU A 203 11.26 -16.85 6.35
N ILE A 204 10.25 -16.31 5.68
CA ILE A 204 9.73 -14.96 5.94
C ILE A 204 9.13 -14.86 7.34
N CYS A 205 8.25 -15.81 7.72
CA CYS A 205 7.63 -15.77 9.04
C CYS A 205 8.64 -16.00 10.17
N GLU A 206 9.68 -16.81 9.95
CA GLU A 206 10.76 -17.01 10.92
C GLU A 206 11.61 -15.74 11.08
N ALA A 207 12.03 -15.13 9.97
CA ALA A 207 12.80 -13.89 9.99
C ALA A 207 12.06 -12.74 10.65
N LEU A 208 10.75 -12.67 10.48
CA LEU A 208 9.88 -11.62 11.02
C LEU A 208 9.01 -12.10 12.21
N ALA A 209 9.48 -13.10 12.96
CA ALA A 209 8.73 -13.78 14.02
C ALA A 209 8.21 -12.83 15.11
N ASP A 210 8.94 -11.77 15.42
CA ASP A 210 8.60 -10.81 16.48
C ASP A 210 7.49 -9.81 16.10
N TYR A 211 6.99 -9.88 14.85
CA TYR A 211 6.11 -8.86 14.29
C TYR A 211 4.67 -9.39 14.03
N GLY A 212 4.18 -10.23 14.94
CA GLY A 212 2.78 -10.70 14.97
C GLY A 212 2.56 -12.11 14.45
N PHE A 213 3.40 -12.66 13.57
CA PHE A 213 3.25 -14.01 13.06
C PHE A 213 3.27 -15.10 14.15
N PHE A 214 3.91 -14.81 15.26
CA PHE A 214 3.97 -15.67 16.45
C PHE A 214 3.67 -14.87 17.72
N PRO A 215 3.17 -15.52 18.80
CA PRO A 215 2.82 -14.86 20.05
C PRO A 215 4.05 -14.33 20.78
N ALA A 216 4.04 -13.05 21.11
CA ALA A 216 5.05 -12.44 21.99
C ALA A 216 4.62 -12.54 23.47
N LYS A 217 5.58 -12.61 24.41
CA LYS A 217 5.28 -12.66 25.85
C LYS A 217 4.48 -11.47 26.38
N LYS A 218 4.57 -10.34 25.69
CA LYS A 218 3.88 -9.09 26.04
C LYS A 218 2.47 -8.98 25.45
N ASP A 219 2.06 -9.96 24.62
CA ASP A 219 0.69 -10.02 24.11
C ASP A 219 -0.26 -10.51 25.19
N LEU A 220 -1.39 -9.83 25.35
CA LEU A 220 -2.43 -10.22 26.28
C LEU A 220 -3.22 -11.42 25.78
N PHE A 221 -3.33 -11.55 24.47
CA PHE A 221 -3.93 -12.67 23.78
C PHE A 221 -3.35 -12.82 22.37
N TRP A 222 -3.23 -14.06 21.91
CA TRP A 222 -2.86 -14.39 20.53
C TRP A 222 -3.49 -15.74 20.16
N THR A 223 -4.02 -15.86 18.93
CA THR A 223 -4.59 -17.09 18.39
C THR A 223 -4.58 -17.08 16.86
N HIS A 224 -4.91 -18.20 16.22
CA HIS A 224 -4.97 -18.39 14.77
C HIS A 224 -6.17 -19.27 14.35
N PRO A 225 -6.52 -19.36 13.02
CA PRO A 225 -7.72 -20.06 12.57
C PRO A 225 -7.78 -21.55 12.92
N PHE A 226 -6.64 -22.18 13.11
CA PHE A 226 -6.52 -23.65 13.29
C PHE A 226 -6.47 -24.07 14.77
N GLU A 227 -6.73 -23.17 15.69
CA GLU A 227 -6.75 -23.43 17.13
C GLU A 227 -8.13 -23.11 17.73
N ALA A 228 -8.49 -23.85 18.78
CA ALA A 228 -9.69 -23.52 19.54
C ALA A 228 -9.54 -22.19 20.26
N PHE A 229 -10.53 -21.31 20.13
CA PHE A 229 -10.54 -20.03 20.83
C PHE A 229 -10.64 -20.23 22.35
N ASN A 230 -9.68 -19.71 23.09
CA ASN A 230 -9.50 -19.94 24.53
C ASN A 230 -9.07 -18.71 25.31
N TYR A 231 -9.69 -17.55 25.04
CA TYR A 231 -9.32 -16.27 25.64
C TYR A 231 -9.23 -16.32 27.18
N ASP A 232 -10.19 -16.94 27.84
CA ASP A 232 -10.29 -16.95 29.31
C ASP A 232 -9.24 -17.87 29.98
N THR A 233 -8.63 -18.77 29.22
CA THR A 233 -7.58 -19.70 29.68
C THR A 233 -6.26 -19.50 28.95
N TYR A 234 -6.09 -18.33 28.31
CA TYR A 234 -4.90 -18.03 27.53
C TYR A 234 -3.62 -18.12 28.36
N SER A 235 -2.62 -18.73 27.79
CA SER A 235 -1.24 -18.62 28.27
C SER A 235 -0.29 -18.54 27.07
N TRP A 236 0.70 -17.67 27.19
CA TRP A 236 1.73 -17.52 26.15
C TRP A 236 2.43 -18.84 25.81
N ALA A 237 2.68 -19.70 26.80
CA ALA A 237 3.37 -20.97 26.59
C ALA A 237 2.54 -21.92 25.69
N ASN A 238 1.22 -22.00 25.92
CA ASN A 238 0.33 -22.80 25.10
C ASN A 238 0.23 -22.21 23.68
N ALA A 239 0.00 -20.91 23.55
CA ALA A 239 -0.04 -20.24 22.25
C ALA A 239 1.24 -20.46 21.47
N LYS A 240 2.41 -20.30 22.10
CA LYS A 240 3.71 -20.55 21.46
C LYS A 240 3.85 -21.99 20.96
N SER A 241 3.36 -22.98 21.71
CA SER A 241 3.45 -24.38 21.30
C SER A 241 2.51 -24.72 20.13
N GLY A 242 1.40 -23.97 19.97
CA GLY A 242 0.43 -24.12 18.88
C GLY A 242 0.77 -23.34 17.61
N ALA A 243 1.63 -22.32 17.70
CA ALA A 243 1.81 -21.30 16.69
C ALA A 243 2.66 -21.69 15.47
N SER A 244 3.29 -22.87 15.47
CA SER A 244 4.18 -23.26 14.37
C SER A 244 3.42 -23.40 13.04
N LEU A 245 4.04 -23.03 11.93
CA LEU A 245 3.40 -22.97 10.61
C LEU A 245 2.93 -24.33 10.10
N ASP A 246 3.59 -25.42 10.48
CA ASP A 246 3.17 -26.80 10.18
C ASP A 246 1.80 -27.17 10.78
N LYS A 247 1.38 -26.47 11.84
CA LYS A 247 0.04 -26.58 12.46
C LYS A 247 -0.98 -25.60 11.87
N ARG A 248 -0.54 -24.69 11.05
CA ARG A 248 -1.32 -23.60 10.46
C ARG A 248 -1.40 -23.77 8.94
N THR A 249 -1.86 -24.94 8.50
CA THR A 249 -1.93 -25.29 7.08
C THR A 249 -3.36 -25.61 6.67
N TYR A 250 -3.67 -25.37 5.43
CA TYR A 250 -4.90 -25.79 4.77
C TYR A 250 -4.58 -26.66 3.56
N LEU A 251 -5.47 -27.60 3.24
CA LEU A 251 -5.36 -28.39 2.03
C LEU A 251 -5.79 -27.55 0.83
N LEU A 252 -4.91 -27.38 -0.15
CA LEU A 252 -5.24 -26.67 -1.37
C LEU A 252 -6.26 -27.49 -2.19
N PRO A 253 -7.45 -26.94 -2.51
CA PRO A 253 -8.51 -27.68 -3.20
C PRO A 253 -8.05 -28.30 -4.51
N GLY A 254 -8.43 -29.57 -4.72
CA GLY A 254 -8.05 -30.35 -5.91
C GLY A 254 -6.63 -30.89 -5.92
N THR A 255 -5.91 -30.74 -4.81
CA THR A 255 -4.53 -31.26 -4.65
C THR A 255 -4.37 -32.04 -3.34
N GLN A 256 -3.15 -32.56 -3.10
CA GLN A 256 -2.74 -33.12 -1.80
C GLN A 256 -1.79 -32.19 -1.04
N LEU A 257 -1.68 -30.93 -1.46
CA LEU A 257 -0.71 -30.00 -0.94
C LEU A 257 -1.26 -29.27 0.29
N GLN A 258 -0.46 -29.27 1.36
CA GLN A 258 -0.69 -28.45 2.55
C GLN A 258 0.06 -27.13 2.38
N VAL A 259 -0.67 -26.03 2.42
CA VAL A 259 -0.12 -24.68 2.27
C VAL A 259 -0.26 -23.92 3.60
N PRO A 260 0.78 -23.21 4.07
CA PRO A 260 0.67 -22.41 5.29
C PRO A 260 -0.35 -21.28 5.17
N ASP A 261 -0.92 -20.88 6.32
CA ASP A 261 -1.72 -19.68 6.50
C ASP A 261 -1.15 -18.87 7.67
N ALA A 262 -0.78 -17.62 7.41
CA ALA A 262 -0.16 -16.75 8.37
C ALA A 262 -1.15 -15.85 9.14
N SER A 263 -2.49 -16.08 9.01
CA SER A 263 -3.50 -15.31 9.73
C SER A 263 -3.39 -15.47 11.24
N TYR A 264 -3.62 -14.38 11.96
CA TYR A 264 -3.63 -14.37 13.42
C TYR A 264 -4.51 -13.26 13.99
N LEU A 265 -4.92 -13.43 15.24
CA LEU A 265 -5.49 -12.38 16.09
C LEU A 265 -4.53 -12.12 17.24
N VAL A 266 -4.28 -10.85 17.54
CA VAL A 266 -3.47 -10.44 18.69
C VAL A 266 -4.15 -9.32 19.48
N GLU A 267 -4.06 -9.38 20.82
CA GLU A 267 -4.36 -8.26 21.73
C GLU A 267 -3.03 -7.66 22.22
N PRO A 268 -2.50 -6.64 21.53
CA PRO A 268 -1.22 -6.03 21.91
C PRO A 268 -1.31 -5.16 23.16
N VAL A 269 -2.46 -4.55 23.37
CA VAL A 269 -2.81 -3.73 24.53
C VAL A 269 -4.26 -4.00 24.89
N GLU A 270 -4.62 -3.78 26.14
CA GLU A 270 -5.96 -4.08 26.63
C GLU A 270 -7.05 -3.40 25.79
N GLY A 271 -8.01 -4.16 25.36
CA GLY A 271 -9.19 -3.67 24.63
C GLY A 271 -9.02 -3.55 23.11
N ILE A 272 -7.82 -3.65 22.56
CA ILE A 272 -7.57 -3.57 21.11
C ILE A 272 -7.23 -4.96 20.57
N TRP A 273 -8.03 -5.44 19.64
CA TRP A 273 -7.79 -6.65 18.87
C TRP A 273 -7.40 -6.33 17.44
N LEU A 274 -6.20 -6.75 17.05
CA LEU A 274 -5.69 -6.65 15.68
C LEU A 274 -5.85 -8.01 15.00
N LEU A 275 -6.67 -8.06 13.95
CA LEU A 275 -6.95 -9.27 13.18
C LEU A 275 -6.24 -9.21 11.83
N ALA A 276 -5.14 -9.93 11.73
CA ALA A 276 -4.38 -10.10 10.50
C ALA A 276 -4.93 -11.24 9.67
N LEU A 277 -5.30 -10.97 8.43
CA LEU A 277 -5.81 -11.97 7.49
C LEU A 277 -4.79 -12.21 6.39
N ASP A 278 -4.30 -13.42 6.27
CA ASP A 278 -3.50 -13.87 5.13
C ASP A 278 -4.44 -14.17 3.94
N GLY A 279 -4.52 -13.23 3.03
CA GLY A 279 -5.33 -13.34 1.81
C GLY A 279 -4.63 -14.04 0.65
N ASN A 280 -3.35 -14.40 0.78
CA ASN A 280 -2.60 -15.06 -0.28
C ASN A 280 -3.20 -16.42 -0.64
N THR A 281 -3.38 -16.64 -1.93
CA THR A 281 -3.85 -17.89 -2.49
C THR A 281 -3.03 -18.22 -3.71
N TYR A 282 -2.46 -19.40 -3.74
CA TYR A 282 -1.60 -19.84 -4.82
C TYR A 282 -2.26 -20.95 -5.61
N SER A 283 -2.07 -20.96 -6.92
CA SER A 283 -2.52 -22.05 -7.78
C SER A 283 -1.30 -22.79 -8.30
N PRO A 284 -1.18 -24.09 -8.10
CA PRO A 284 -0.12 -24.87 -8.71
C PRO A 284 -0.34 -24.94 -10.22
N GLY A 285 0.74 -24.98 -10.99
CA GLY A 285 0.73 -25.20 -12.43
C GLY A 285 0.33 -26.62 -12.81
N ALA A 286 0.85 -27.11 -13.94
CA ALA A 286 0.51 -28.46 -14.43
C ALA A 286 0.95 -29.59 -13.49
N ASN A 287 2.01 -29.38 -12.72
CA ASN A 287 2.54 -30.36 -11.77
C ASN A 287 1.90 -30.18 -10.39
N THR A 288 0.73 -30.75 -10.17
CA THR A 288 0.00 -30.63 -8.92
C THR A 288 0.41 -31.64 -7.84
N SER A 289 1.15 -32.68 -8.22
CA SER A 289 1.55 -33.74 -7.28
C SER A 289 2.80 -33.41 -6.49
N ASN A 290 3.74 -32.72 -7.12
CA ASN A 290 5.00 -32.27 -6.51
C ASN A 290 5.47 -30.98 -7.23
N PRO A 291 4.74 -29.85 -7.04
CA PRO A 291 5.08 -28.61 -7.73
C PRO A 291 6.41 -28.07 -7.23
N THR A 292 7.22 -27.60 -8.17
CA THR A 292 8.40 -26.79 -7.90
C THR A 292 8.00 -25.32 -7.70
N PRO A 293 8.88 -24.46 -7.17
CA PRO A 293 8.55 -23.02 -7.03
C PRO A 293 8.07 -22.35 -8.31
N GLU A 294 8.56 -22.77 -9.47
CA GLU A 294 8.17 -22.26 -10.78
C GLU A 294 6.77 -22.69 -11.22
N ASP A 295 6.24 -23.75 -10.61
CA ASP A 295 4.89 -24.26 -10.91
C ASP A 295 3.78 -23.44 -10.22
N TRP A 296 4.11 -22.45 -9.40
CA TRP A 296 3.11 -21.65 -8.70
C TRP A 296 2.79 -20.36 -9.43
N SER A 297 1.50 -20.07 -9.58
CA SER A 297 1.05 -18.73 -9.95
C SER A 297 0.88 -17.87 -8.70
N GLY A 298 1.28 -16.61 -8.80
CA GLY A 298 1.17 -15.63 -7.72
C GLY A 298 -0.27 -15.33 -7.32
N SER A 299 -0.45 -14.82 -6.11
CA SER A 299 -1.76 -14.58 -5.48
C SER A 299 -2.37 -13.21 -5.79
N SER A 300 -1.91 -12.51 -6.84
CA SER A 300 -2.30 -11.12 -7.14
C SER A 300 -3.78 -10.89 -7.46
N VAL A 301 -4.58 -11.95 -7.65
CA VAL A 301 -6.03 -11.85 -7.95
C VAL A 301 -6.84 -11.38 -6.73
N GLY A 302 -6.32 -11.63 -5.52
CA GLY A 302 -6.92 -11.14 -4.29
C GLY A 302 -8.05 -12.00 -3.75
N VAL A 303 -8.96 -11.37 -3.02
CA VAL A 303 -9.95 -12.00 -2.15
C VAL A 303 -10.98 -12.88 -2.88
N ASN A 304 -11.24 -12.65 -4.15
CA ASN A 304 -12.19 -13.48 -4.93
C ASN A 304 -11.78 -14.95 -5.03
N LEU A 305 -10.48 -15.23 -4.96
CA LEU A 305 -9.96 -16.60 -4.90
C LEU A 305 -9.81 -17.06 -3.46
N SER A 306 -9.28 -16.23 -2.56
CA SER A 306 -9.03 -16.61 -1.17
C SER A 306 -10.32 -16.95 -0.42
N SER A 307 -11.40 -16.23 -0.64
CA SER A 307 -12.72 -16.51 -0.03
C SER A 307 -13.26 -17.92 -0.36
N LYS A 308 -12.89 -18.47 -1.51
CA LYS A 308 -13.26 -19.83 -1.94
C LYS A 308 -12.32 -20.89 -1.39
N VAL A 309 -11.02 -20.63 -1.45
CA VAL A 309 -9.96 -21.58 -1.06
C VAL A 309 -9.80 -21.62 0.45
N LYS A 310 -9.90 -20.47 1.12
CA LYS A 310 -9.75 -20.32 2.58
C LYS A 310 -11.11 -20.02 3.26
N SER A 311 -12.18 -20.69 2.85
CA SER A 311 -13.53 -20.45 3.38
C SER A 311 -13.63 -20.60 4.91
N TYR A 312 -12.74 -21.38 5.55
CA TYR A 312 -12.62 -21.49 7.00
C TYR A 312 -12.32 -20.14 7.68
N GLN A 313 -11.69 -19.21 6.98
CA GLN A 313 -11.42 -17.87 7.53
C GLN A 313 -12.71 -17.11 7.84
N LEU A 314 -13.75 -17.23 7.01
CA LEU A 314 -15.03 -16.54 7.24
C LEU A 314 -15.66 -16.97 8.57
N ALA A 315 -15.72 -18.30 8.82
CA ALA A 315 -16.24 -18.82 10.09
C ALA A 315 -15.39 -18.40 11.30
N TRP A 316 -14.06 -18.33 11.11
CA TRP A 316 -13.15 -17.84 12.15
C TRP A 316 -13.35 -16.36 12.43
N ILE A 317 -13.48 -15.52 11.40
CA ILE A 317 -13.72 -14.07 11.52
C ILE A 317 -15.05 -13.82 12.25
N GLU A 318 -16.13 -14.53 11.89
CA GLU A 318 -17.44 -14.43 12.54
C GLU A 318 -17.33 -14.73 14.05
N LYS A 319 -16.62 -15.79 14.40
CA LYS A 319 -16.36 -16.14 15.80
C LYS A 319 -15.59 -15.03 16.52
N ILE A 320 -14.53 -14.50 15.90
CA ILE A 320 -13.72 -13.42 16.48
C ILE A 320 -14.56 -12.14 16.65
N ALA A 321 -15.33 -11.74 15.64
CA ALA A 321 -16.20 -10.56 15.72
C ALA A 321 -17.25 -10.70 16.83
N THR A 322 -17.87 -11.90 16.96
CA THR A 322 -18.81 -12.22 18.04
C THR A 322 -18.16 -12.12 19.43
N GLU A 323 -16.98 -12.70 19.62
CA GLU A 323 -16.25 -12.64 20.89
C GLU A 323 -15.74 -11.23 21.20
N ALA A 324 -15.32 -10.47 20.21
CA ALA A 324 -14.93 -9.07 20.36
C ALA A 324 -16.10 -8.23 20.88
N LYS A 325 -17.27 -8.35 20.25
CA LYS A 325 -18.50 -7.65 20.67
C LYS A 325 -18.91 -8.05 22.10
N LYS A 326 -18.92 -9.34 22.42
CA LYS A 326 -19.24 -9.87 23.75
C LYS A 326 -18.33 -9.35 24.84
N ARG A 327 -17.03 -9.15 24.53
CA ARG A 327 -16.00 -8.72 25.47
C ARG A 327 -15.75 -7.21 25.45
N GLY A 328 -16.45 -6.46 24.60
CA GLY A 328 -16.25 -5.02 24.44
C GLY A 328 -14.88 -4.68 23.85
N LYS A 329 -14.28 -5.56 23.05
CA LYS A 329 -13.00 -5.34 22.40
C LYS A 329 -13.16 -4.55 21.12
N ARG A 330 -12.23 -3.66 20.83
CA ARG A 330 -12.11 -2.94 19.57
C ARG A 330 -11.43 -3.84 18.55
N LEU A 331 -12.20 -4.41 17.62
CA LEU A 331 -11.69 -5.25 16.55
C LEU A 331 -11.33 -4.40 15.34
N ILE A 332 -10.04 -4.41 14.97
CA ILE A 332 -9.50 -3.78 13.76
C ILE A 332 -8.88 -4.88 12.91
N SER A 333 -9.42 -5.11 11.74
CA SER A 333 -8.86 -6.10 10.82
C SER A 333 -8.00 -5.47 9.75
N PHE A 334 -7.06 -6.23 9.25
CA PHE A 334 -6.23 -5.86 8.13
C PHE A 334 -5.79 -7.06 7.30
N SER A 335 -5.66 -6.85 6.01
CA SER A 335 -5.06 -7.78 5.07
C SER A 335 -4.37 -7.00 3.96
N HIS A 336 -3.68 -7.71 3.08
CA HIS A 336 -3.13 -7.05 1.90
C HIS A 336 -4.25 -6.65 0.91
N TYR A 337 -5.26 -7.49 0.76
CA TYR A 337 -6.29 -7.31 -0.26
C TYR A 337 -7.52 -6.57 0.26
N PRO A 338 -8.13 -5.67 -0.56
CA PRO A 338 -9.41 -5.04 -0.23
C PRO A 338 -10.54 -6.07 -0.17
N LEU A 339 -11.51 -5.83 0.72
CA LEU A 339 -12.70 -6.66 0.89
C LEU A 339 -13.95 -6.06 0.25
N VAL A 340 -13.88 -4.81 -0.23
CA VAL A 340 -14.99 -4.07 -0.86
C VAL A 340 -14.45 -3.39 -2.12
N ASP A 341 -15.34 -3.16 -3.10
CA ASP A 341 -15.01 -2.42 -4.33
C ASP A 341 -14.28 -1.10 -4.02
N PHE A 342 -13.05 -1.00 -4.49
CA PHE A 342 -12.15 0.13 -4.26
C PHE A 342 -12.26 1.24 -5.31
N HIS A 343 -13.18 1.12 -6.26
CA HIS A 343 -13.55 2.16 -7.24
C HIS A 343 -14.84 2.90 -6.87
N ASN A 344 -15.28 2.79 -5.61
CA ASN A 344 -16.47 3.47 -5.09
C ASN A 344 -17.76 3.21 -5.88
N GLY A 345 -17.91 1.99 -6.40
CA GLY A 345 -19.06 1.58 -7.19
C GLY A 345 -18.95 1.87 -8.69
N ALA A 346 -17.86 2.49 -9.16
CA ALA A 346 -17.64 2.74 -10.60
C ALA A 346 -17.16 1.50 -11.37
N SER A 347 -16.89 0.37 -10.70
CA SER A 347 -16.24 -0.79 -11.32
C SER A 347 -17.03 -1.40 -12.49
N GLU A 348 -18.36 -1.43 -12.44
CA GLU A 348 -19.16 -1.97 -13.55
C GLU A 348 -19.13 -1.02 -14.76
N ASP A 349 -19.31 0.28 -14.56
CA ASP A 349 -19.19 1.28 -15.64
C ASP A 349 -17.78 1.25 -16.27
N MET A 350 -16.75 1.05 -15.43
CA MET A 350 -15.37 0.88 -15.92
C MET A 350 -15.20 -0.41 -16.75
N LYS A 351 -15.85 -1.52 -16.38
CA LYS A 351 -15.83 -2.76 -17.17
C LYS A 351 -16.51 -2.56 -18.53
N ASP A 352 -17.59 -1.83 -18.55
CA ASP A 352 -18.35 -1.55 -19.77
C ASP A 352 -17.55 -0.64 -20.72
N LEU A 353 -16.93 0.43 -20.21
CA LEU A 353 -16.19 1.38 -21.04
C LEU A 353 -14.80 0.86 -21.45
N PHE A 354 -14.06 0.28 -20.54
CA PHE A 354 -12.64 -0.08 -20.74
C PHE A 354 -12.42 -1.57 -21.01
N GLY A 355 -13.31 -2.43 -20.52
CA GLY A 355 -13.19 -3.89 -20.59
C GLY A 355 -12.71 -4.55 -19.29
N LYS A 356 -13.16 -5.78 -19.06
CA LYS A 356 -12.99 -6.54 -17.79
C LYS A 356 -11.53 -6.73 -17.33
N GLY A 357 -10.56 -6.75 -18.26
CA GLY A 357 -9.14 -6.95 -17.93
C GLY A 357 -8.36 -5.66 -17.71
N LYS A 358 -9.01 -4.51 -17.73
CA LYS A 358 -8.39 -3.18 -17.64
C LYS A 358 -8.46 -2.62 -16.22
N PHE A 359 -7.64 -1.61 -15.92
CA PHE A 359 -7.65 -0.91 -14.63
C PHE A 359 -7.62 -1.84 -13.39
N GLN A 360 -7.04 -3.04 -13.55
CA GLN A 360 -6.98 -4.06 -12.50
C GLN A 360 -8.37 -4.51 -11.98
N LEU A 361 -9.41 -4.40 -12.80
CA LEU A 361 -10.79 -4.74 -12.47
C LEU A 361 -10.98 -6.21 -12.06
N SER A 362 -10.07 -7.11 -12.45
CA SER A 362 -10.05 -8.50 -11.98
C SER A 362 -9.74 -8.65 -10.48
N ARG A 363 -9.21 -7.60 -9.84
CA ARG A 363 -8.88 -7.55 -8.41
C ARG A 363 -10.02 -6.99 -7.54
N VAL A 364 -11.03 -6.40 -8.19
CA VAL A 364 -12.21 -5.88 -7.47
C VAL A 364 -12.95 -7.04 -6.82
N PRO A 365 -13.24 -6.97 -5.51
CA PRO A 365 -14.03 -7.99 -4.84
C PRO A 365 -15.42 -8.14 -5.49
N ASP A 366 -15.81 -9.37 -5.78
CA ASP A 366 -17.18 -9.66 -6.20
C ASP A 366 -18.15 -9.24 -5.08
N THR A 367 -19.32 -8.72 -5.43
CA THR A 367 -20.32 -8.29 -4.45
C THR A 367 -20.66 -9.38 -3.44
N ALA A 368 -20.77 -10.65 -3.90
CA ALA A 368 -21.02 -11.79 -3.02
C ALA A 368 -19.89 -12.05 -2.00
N VAL A 369 -18.64 -11.69 -2.35
CA VAL A 369 -17.49 -11.80 -1.43
C VAL A 369 -17.57 -10.68 -0.39
N SER A 370 -17.81 -9.43 -0.79
CA SER A 370 -18.02 -8.33 0.14
C SER A 370 -19.17 -8.59 1.10
N GLU A 371 -20.29 -9.14 0.60
CA GLU A 371 -21.44 -9.59 1.38
C GLU A 371 -21.04 -10.62 2.43
N ALA A 372 -20.30 -11.67 2.04
CA ALA A 372 -19.88 -12.73 2.95
C ALA A 372 -18.98 -12.21 4.09
N TYR A 373 -18.06 -11.29 3.78
CA TYR A 373 -17.22 -10.67 4.83
C TYR A 373 -18.03 -9.74 5.74
N ALA A 374 -18.95 -8.95 5.20
CA ALA A 374 -19.82 -8.07 6.01
C ALA A 374 -20.71 -8.89 6.97
N GLN A 375 -21.26 -10.01 6.52
CA GLN A 375 -22.09 -10.92 7.32
C GLN A 375 -21.34 -11.56 8.51
N THR A 376 -20.00 -11.61 8.48
CA THR A 376 -19.22 -12.06 9.66
C THR A 376 -19.31 -11.09 10.85
N GLY A 377 -19.87 -9.90 10.67
CA GLY A 377 -19.89 -8.85 11.69
C GLY A 377 -18.61 -8.00 11.76
N LEU A 378 -17.70 -8.17 10.80
CA LEU A 378 -16.52 -7.34 10.64
C LEU A 378 -16.95 -5.93 10.19
N GLN A 379 -16.52 -4.88 10.91
CA GLN A 379 -16.96 -3.51 10.67
C GLN A 379 -15.91 -2.65 9.95
N VAL A 380 -14.62 -2.80 10.31
CA VAL A 380 -13.53 -1.96 9.80
C VAL A 380 -12.37 -2.83 9.37
N HIS A 381 -11.93 -2.60 8.14
CA HIS A 381 -10.83 -3.32 7.51
C HIS A 381 -9.85 -2.37 6.82
N PHE A 382 -8.55 -2.55 7.06
CA PHE A 382 -7.48 -1.83 6.38
C PHE A 382 -6.82 -2.73 5.35
N ALA A 383 -6.63 -2.22 4.13
CA ALA A 383 -6.04 -2.99 3.03
C ALA A 383 -5.02 -2.19 2.24
N GLY A 384 -4.06 -2.87 1.62
CA GLY A 384 -3.08 -2.34 0.69
C GLY A 384 -3.36 -2.75 -0.77
N HIS A 385 -2.33 -3.26 -1.46
CA HIS A 385 -2.35 -3.91 -2.78
C HIS A 385 -2.61 -2.98 -3.97
N MET A 386 -3.52 -2.02 -3.83
CA MET A 386 -3.95 -1.19 -4.95
C MET A 386 -3.15 0.11 -5.10
N HIS A 387 -2.32 0.46 -4.10
CA HIS A 387 -1.55 1.70 -4.04
C HIS A 387 -2.44 2.94 -4.20
N ILE A 388 -3.61 2.94 -3.57
CA ILE A 388 -4.58 4.04 -3.65
C ILE A 388 -5.02 4.51 -2.27
N ASN A 389 -5.49 5.75 -2.18
CA ASN A 389 -6.07 6.33 -0.98
C ASN A 389 -7.59 6.41 -1.14
N GLN A 390 -8.31 5.39 -0.70
CA GLN A 390 -9.77 5.29 -0.84
C GLN A 390 -10.42 4.71 0.40
N THR A 391 -11.70 5.06 0.61
CA THR A 391 -12.58 4.42 1.59
C THR A 391 -13.84 3.96 0.87
N SER A 392 -14.24 2.74 1.10
CA SER A 392 -15.45 2.16 0.53
C SER A 392 -16.23 1.40 1.58
N ALA A 393 -17.51 1.19 1.36
CA ALA A 393 -18.38 0.48 2.28
C ALA A 393 -19.33 -0.45 1.54
N HIS A 394 -19.56 -1.62 2.11
CA HIS A 394 -20.60 -2.55 1.67
C HIS A 394 -21.60 -2.76 2.81
N LYS A 395 -22.89 -2.62 2.51
CA LYS A 395 -23.98 -2.85 3.46
C LYS A 395 -24.85 -3.99 2.96
N THR A 396 -25.05 -4.98 3.84
CA THR A 396 -25.92 -6.13 3.56
C THR A 396 -27.40 -5.76 3.60
N GLU A 397 -28.25 -6.60 3.05
CA GLU A 397 -29.71 -6.44 3.18
C GLU A 397 -30.19 -6.58 4.63
N THR A 398 -29.46 -7.33 5.45
CA THR A 398 -29.74 -7.55 6.87
C THR A 398 -29.23 -6.44 7.78
N GLY A 399 -28.43 -5.50 7.23
CA GLY A 399 -28.01 -4.27 7.88
C GLY A 399 -26.58 -4.25 8.41
N GLU A 400 -25.85 -5.36 8.32
CA GLU A 400 -24.42 -5.39 8.61
C GLU A 400 -23.68 -4.51 7.60
N GLN A 401 -22.63 -3.84 8.03
CA GLN A 401 -21.82 -2.98 7.16
C GLN A 401 -20.34 -3.22 7.40
N LEU A 402 -19.60 -3.39 6.30
CA LEU A 402 -18.13 -3.46 6.27
C LEU A 402 -17.58 -2.20 5.62
N ILE A 403 -16.70 -1.49 6.32
CA ILE A 403 -15.96 -0.34 5.82
C ILE A 403 -14.54 -0.80 5.52
N ASN A 404 -14.13 -0.65 4.26
CA ASN A 404 -12.78 -0.95 3.80
C ASN A 404 -12.00 0.34 3.57
N ILE A 405 -10.84 0.46 4.21
CA ILE A 405 -9.96 1.62 4.14
C ILE A 405 -8.70 1.19 3.38
N GLN A 406 -8.51 1.73 2.20
CA GLN A 406 -7.28 1.55 1.43
C GLN A 406 -6.17 2.40 2.03
N VAL A 407 -5.07 1.76 2.35
CA VAL A 407 -3.84 2.42 2.79
C VAL A 407 -2.98 2.69 1.56
N PRO A 408 -2.62 3.94 1.29
CA PRO A 408 -1.73 4.25 0.16
C PRO A 408 -0.35 3.61 0.34
N SER A 409 0.38 3.47 -0.76
CA SER A 409 1.73 2.90 -0.76
C SER A 409 2.78 3.95 -0.41
N LEU A 410 3.80 3.58 0.36
CA LEU A 410 4.98 4.43 0.54
C LEU A 410 5.84 4.52 -0.76
N ALA A 411 5.62 3.59 -1.69
CA ALA A 411 6.41 3.42 -2.91
C ALA A 411 5.78 4.03 -4.17
N ALA A 412 4.61 4.68 -4.05
CA ALA A 412 3.86 5.20 -5.20
C ALA A 412 3.11 6.49 -4.85
N PHE A 413 2.50 7.13 -5.85
CA PHE A 413 1.63 8.30 -5.61
C PHE A 413 0.23 7.86 -5.12
N PRO A 414 -0.33 8.48 -4.06
CA PRO A 414 0.35 9.39 -3.14
C PRO A 414 1.25 8.63 -2.15
N PRO A 415 2.47 9.12 -1.87
CA PRO A 415 3.35 8.50 -0.88
C PRO A 415 2.84 8.86 0.51
N ALA A 416 2.06 7.98 1.13
CA ALA A 416 1.38 8.31 2.37
C ALA A 416 1.12 7.07 3.23
N TYR A 417 0.74 7.29 4.48
CA TYR A 417 0.33 6.27 5.44
C TYR A 417 -0.88 6.76 6.25
N LYS A 418 -1.54 5.86 6.99
CA LYS A 418 -2.70 6.24 7.80
C LYS A 418 -2.43 6.11 9.29
N ILE A 419 -3.05 7.01 10.08
CA ILE A 419 -3.11 6.92 11.53
C ILE A 419 -4.57 6.79 11.96
N LEU A 420 -4.84 5.79 12.79
CA LEU A 420 -6.11 5.56 13.45
C LEU A 420 -6.01 5.98 14.93
N GLU A 421 -6.93 6.81 15.37
CA GLU A 421 -7.08 7.20 16.78
C GLU A 421 -8.55 7.06 17.23
N GLU A 422 -8.78 6.60 18.43
CA GLU A 422 -10.09 6.69 19.08
C GLU A 422 -10.11 7.88 20.05
N LYS A 423 -10.38 9.09 19.53
CA LYS A 423 -10.43 10.32 20.34
C LYS A 423 -11.65 10.40 21.26
N GLN A 424 -12.73 9.73 20.88
CA GLN A 424 -13.96 9.58 21.66
C GLN A 424 -14.41 8.12 21.60
N PRO A 425 -14.98 7.55 22.69
CA PRO A 425 -15.43 6.16 22.68
C PRO A 425 -16.37 5.85 21.51
N GLY A 426 -16.06 4.83 20.74
CA GLY A 426 -16.83 4.40 19.59
C GLY A 426 -16.65 5.25 18.33
N LYS A 427 -15.76 6.25 18.32
CA LYS A 427 -15.47 7.08 17.14
C LYS A 427 -14.01 6.90 16.72
N LEU A 428 -13.81 6.26 15.59
CA LEU A 428 -12.51 6.08 14.98
C LEU A 428 -12.19 7.27 14.09
N HIS A 429 -11.15 8.00 14.41
CA HIS A 429 -10.61 9.08 13.59
C HIS A 429 -9.45 8.54 12.77
N ILE A 430 -9.53 8.65 11.45
CA ILE A 430 -8.55 8.19 10.50
C ILE A 430 -7.97 9.41 9.76
N GLN A 431 -6.65 9.54 9.78
CA GLN A 431 -5.91 10.59 9.08
C GLN A 431 -4.92 9.96 8.10
N THR A 432 -4.79 10.58 6.92
CA THR A 432 -3.74 10.25 5.95
C THR A 432 -2.59 11.23 6.13
N GLU A 433 -1.39 10.72 6.31
CA GLU A 433 -0.17 11.51 6.45
C GLU A 433 0.66 11.36 5.18
N ILE A 434 0.91 12.46 4.49
CA ILE A 434 1.73 12.50 3.26
C ILE A 434 3.21 12.54 3.64
N LEU A 435 4.02 11.76 2.96
CA LEU A 435 5.47 11.88 2.97
C LEU A 435 5.91 12.84 1.85
N ASP A 436 5.96 14.10 2.11
CA ASP A 436 6.53 15.10 1.20
C ASP A 436 8.04 15.27 1.42
N GLU A 437 8.50 15.24 2.66
CA GLU A 437 9.90 15.36 3.03
C GLU A 437 10.53 13.98 3.30
N VAL A 438 11.22 13.42 2.32
CA VAL A 438 12.01 12.20 2.46
C VAL A 438 13.50 12.53 2.35
N ASN A 439 14.19 12.47 3.49
CA ASN A 439 15.64 12.71 3.53
C ASN A 439 16.38 11.74 2.59
N ARG A 440 17.29 12.26 1.77
CA ARG A 440 18.09 11.47 0.82
C ARG A 440 17.26 10.83 -0.32
N MET A 441 16.10 11.36 -0.67
CA MET A 441 15.37 10.90 -1.84
C MET A 441 16.19 11.03 -3.13
N ASP A 442 17.16 11.94 -3.14
CA ASP A 442 18.08 12.23 -4.24
C ASP A 442 19.39 11.43 -4.21
N GLU A 443 19.55 10.52 -3.23
CA GLU A 443 20.78 9.74 -2.99
C GLU A 443 21.35 9.12 -4.27
N PHE A 444 20.51 8.67 -5.18
CA PHE A 444 20.93 7.93 -6.38
C PHE A 444 20.82 8.75 -7.68
N PHE A 445 20.51 10.02 -7.64
CA PHE A 445 20.32 10.85 -8.85
C PHE A 445 21.57 10.96 -9.74
N GLU A 446 22.76 10.91 -9.14
CA GLU A 446 24.01 10.84 -9.90
C GLU A 446 24.15 9.50 -10.65
N LEU A 447 23.75 8.41 -10.02
CA LEU A 447 23.77 7.08 -10.63
C LEU A 447 22.71 6.95 -11.74
N TYR A 448 21.51 7.49 -11.56
CA TYR A 448 20.52 7.59 -12.64
C TYR A 448 21.00 8.47 -13.79
N SER A 449 21.73 9.54 -13.49
CA SER A 449 22.35 10.35 -14.54
C SER A 449 23.43 9.58 -15.32
N MET A 450 24.09 8.59 -14.70
CA MET A 450 25.00 7.67 -15.39
C MET A 450 24.23 6.72 -16.32
N GLU A 451 23.14 6.12 -15.86
CA GLU A 451 22.22 5.30 -16.69
C GLU A 451 21.75 6.10 -17.91
N HIS A 452 21.25 7.32 -17.69
CA HIS A 452 20.74 8.18 -18.76
C HIS A 452 21.82 8.48 -19.82
N ARG A 453 23.07 8.77 -19.40
CA ARG A 453 24.19 8.97 -20.35
C ARG A 453 24.48 7.70 -21.14
N TRP A 454 24.48 6.53 -20.50
CA TRP A 454 24.68 5.26 -21.18
C TRP A 454 23.57 5.01 -22.22
N LEU A 455 22.29 5.23 -21.85
CA LEU A 455 21.15 5.06 -22.75
C LEU A 455 21.22 5.97 -23.97
N THR A 456 21.74 7.20 -23.82
CA THR A 456 21.88 8.15 -24.95
C THR A 456 22.67 7.55 -26.11
N THR A 457 23.65 6.70 -25.82
CA THR A 457 24.51 6.09 -26.84
C THR A 457 24.07 4.66 -27.18
N ALA A 458 23.75 3.86 -26.16
CA ALA A 458 23.52 2.42 -26.32
C ALA A 458 22.07 2.08 -26.70
N ASN A 459 21.09 2.84 -26.20
CA ASN A 459 19.68 2.60 -26.48
C ASN A 459 18.83 3.90 -26.40
N PRO A 460 18.94 4.82 -27.35
CA PRO A 460 18.23 6.11 -27.31
C PRO A 460 16.70 5.99 -27.23
N LYS A 461 16.14 4.88 -27.69
CA LYS A 461 14.68 4.63 -27.63
C LYS A 461 14.17 4.35 -26.21
N ALA A 462 15.06 3.97 -25.30
CA ALA A 462 14.75 3.71 -23.90
C ALA A 462 15.06 4.93 -22.99
N LEU A 463 15.42 6.07 -23.56
CA LEU A 463 15.64 7.28 -22.80
C LEU A 463 14.38 7.68 -22.03
N TRP A 464 14.55 7.88 -20.74
CA TRP A 464 13.51 8.39 -19.87
C TRP A 464 13.66 9.90 -19.64
N ASN A 465 12.59 10.53 -19.16
CA ASN A 465 12.56 11.99 -18.99
C ASN A 465 13.35 12.40 -17.73
N LYS A 466 14.49 13.04 -17.95
CA LYS A 466 15.43 13.45 -16.89
C LYS A 466 14.89 14.53 -15.94
N GLU A 467 13.76 15.18 -16.28
CA GLU A 467 13.13 16.18 -15.41
C GLU A 467 12.67 15.63 -14.06
N ILE A 468 12.45 14.31 -13.95
CA ILE A 468 12.15 13.66 -12.68
C ILE A 468 13.22 13.92 -11.62
N LEU A 469 14.49 14.02 -12.02
CA LEU A 469 15.60 14.30 -11.11
C LEU A 469 15.64 15.76 -10.59
N LYS A 470 14.68 16.59 -10.99
CA LYS A 470 14.51 17.97 -10.52
C LYS A 470 13.32 18.13 -9.57
N ALA A 471 12.64 17.03 -9.22
CA ALA A 471 11.53 17.07 -8.28
C ALA A 471 11.97 17.72 -6.95
N PRO A 472 11.24 18.73 -6.45
CA PRO A 472 11.65 19.47 -5.25
C PRO A 472 11.45 18.68 -3.95
N ASP A 473 10.52 17.71 -3.95
CA ASP A 473 10.14 16.89 -2.81
C ASP A 473 9.66 15.51 -3.26
N PHE A 474 9.40 14.63 -2.31
CA PHE A 474 9.04 13.24 -2.61
C PHE A 474 7.62 13.10 -3.20
N LEU A 475 6.69 13.98 -2.81
CA LEU A 475 5.35 14.01 -3.40
C LEU A 475 5.42 14.37 -4.89
N ALA A 476 6.17 15.42 -5.25
CA ALA A 476 6.38 15.81 -6.65
C ALA A 476 7.11 14.71 -7.45
N TYR A 477 8.07 14.01 -6.83
CA TYR A 477 8.78 12.89 -7.43
C TYR A 477 7.84 11.74 -7.78
N THR A 478 6.99 11.32 -6.84
CA THR A 478 6.01 10.25 -7.07
C THR A 478 4.89 10.68 -8.03
N GLN A 479 4.50 11.95 -8.04
CA GLN A 479 3.55 12.48 -9.03
C GLN A 479 4.15 12.47 -10.44
N PHE A 480 5.44 12.80 -10.57
CA PHE A 480 6.14 12.67 -11.85
C PHE A 480 6.22 11.20 -12.30
N HIS A 481 6.57 10.30 -11.39
CA HIS A 481 6.57 8.86 -11.64
C HIS A 481 5.18 8.38 -12.14
N LEU A 482 4.10 8.81 -11.52
CA LEU A 482 2.74 8.46 -11.96
C LEU A 482 2.48 8.93 -13.41
N ARG A 483 2.86 10.16 -13.79
CA ARG A 483 2.72 10.66 -15.17
C ARG A 483 3.49 9.78 -16.17
N GLU A 484 4.72 9.41 -15.84
CA GLU A 484 5.52 8.52 -16.69
C GLU A 484 4.91 7.13 -16.79
N LEU A 485 4.40 6.58 -15.70
CA LEU A 485 3.72 5.28 -15.69
C LEU A 485 2.44 5.30 -16.54
N ILE A 486 1.64 6.37 -16.47
CA ILE A 486 0.47 6.55 -17.33
C ILE A 486 0.91 6.53 -18.81
N ARG A 487 1.94 7.31 -19.16
CA ARG A 487 2.46 7.45 -20.52
C ARG A 487 3.06 6.14 -21.06
N LEU A 488 3.91 5.49 -20.26
CA LEU A 488 4.68 4.31 -20.70
C LEU A 488 3.82 3.06 -20.74
N ARG A 489 2.85 2.93 -19.83
CA ARG A 489 2.12 1.69 -19.60
C ARG A 489 0.60 1.86 -19.70
N PHE A 490 -0.03 2.69 -18.85
CA PHE A 490 -1.48 2.63 -18.65
C PHE A 490 -2.29 3.06 -19.87
N ILE A 491 -1.87 4.11 -20.60
CA ILE A 491 -2.58 4.50 -21.83
C ILE A 491 -2.64 3.32 -22.81
N LYS A 492 -1.54 2.60 -22.98
CA LYS A 492 -1.44 1.49 -23.91
C LYS A 492 -2.18 0.23 -23.44
N SER A 493 -2.18 -0.01 -22.10
CA SER A 493 -2.78 -1.23 -21.55
C SER A 493 -4.26 -1.10 -21.27
N ASP A 494 -4.74 0.07 -20.83
CA ASP A 494 -6.05 0.19 -20.20
C ASP A 494 -7.07 1.01 -21.01
N TRP A 495 -6.61 1.93 -21.86
CA TRP A 495 -7.50 2.84 -22.56
C TRP A 495 -7.83 2.39 -24.00
N PRO A 496 -9.07 2.62 -24.46
CA PRO A 496 -9.33 2.71 -25.91
C PRO A 496 -8.49 3.85 -26.50
N GLU A 497 -7.81 3.60 -27.61
CA GLU A 497 -6.77 4.50 -28.15
C GLU A 497 -7.28 5.93 -28.35
N ASP A 498 -8.38 6.12 -29.07
CA ASP A 498 -8.94 7.44 -29.35
C ASP A 498 -9.37 8.17 -28.06
N LEU A 499 -10.00 7.44 -27.11
CA LEU A 499 -10.42 8.02 -25.83
C LEU A 499 -9.23 8.45 -24.97
N GLY A 500 -8.19 7.64 -24.90
CA GLY A 500 -6.97 7.98 -24.17
C GLY A 500 -6.31 9.25 -24.71
N LEU A 501 -6.22 9.38 -26.03
CA LEU A 501 -5.68 10.60 -26.67
C LEU A 501 -6.55 11.82 -26.40
N LEU A 502 -7.88 11.71 -26.50
CA LEU A 502 -8.80 12.82 -26.20
C LEU A 502 -8.73 13.28 -24.76
N VAL A 503 -8.75 12.34 -23.80
CA VAL A 503 -8.71 12.68 -22.38
C VAL A 503 -7.37 13.32 -21.98
N ASN A 504 -6.27 12.93 -22.62
CA ASN A 504 -4.97 13.61 -22.45
C ASN A 504 -4.92 15.00 -23.14
N ALA A 505 -5.68 15.19 -24.22
CA ALA A 505 -5.76 16.48 -24.91
C ALA A 505 -6.62 17.52 -24.17
N LEU A 506 -7.67 17.06 -23.49
CA LEU A 506 -8.64 17.90 -22.79
C LEU A 506 -8.03 18.42 -21.48
N ASP A 507 -8.06 19.73 -21.30
CA ASP A 507 -7.94 20.42 -20.02
C ASP A 507 -9.31 20.99 -19.58
N ALA A 508 -9.38 21.60 -18.41
CA ALA A 508 -10.61 22.15 -17.88
C ALA A 508 -11.27 23.17 -18.84
N ALA A 509 -10.49 24.02 -19.51
CA ALA A 509 -11.02 25.05 -20.41
C ALA A 509 -11.64 24.43 -21.68
N SER A 510 -10.94 23.50 -22.33
CA SER A 510 -11.44 22.80 -23.53
C SER A 510 -12.60 21.87 -23.19
N LEU A 511 -12.61 21.26 -22.00
CA LEU A 511 -13.74 20.45 -21.51
C LEU A 511 -14.99 21.31 -21.26
N GLN A 512 -14.84 22.47 -20.65
CA GLN A 512 -15.94 23.44 -20.46
C GLN A 512 -16.50 23.95 -21.79
N GLN A 513 -15.60 24.25 -22.75
CA GLN A 513 -16.00 24.63 -24.10
C GLN A 513 -16.83 23.52 -24.78
N TRP A 514 -16.37 22.27 -24.74
CA TRP A 514 -17.11 21.12 -25.29
C TRP A 514 -18.47 20.98 -24.65
N ALA A 515 -18.57 21.06 -23.31
CA ALA A 515 -19.83 20.90 -22.58
C ALA A 515 -20.87 21.97 -22.96
N ALA A 516 -20.42 23.19 -23.28
CA ALA A 516 -21.27 24.32 -23.67
C ALA A 516 -21.74 24.26 -25.14
N LEU A 517 -21.17 23.39 -25.99
CA LEU A 517 -21.58 23.26 -27.37
C LEU A 517 -22.96 22.61 -27.53
N PRO A 518 -23.73 23.00 -28.57
CA PRO A 518 -24.90 22.25 -29.00
C PRO A 518 -24.50 20.80 -29.37
N THR A 519 -25.39 19.83 -29.09
CA THR A 519 -25.09 18.39 -29.28
C THR A 519 -24.55 18.05 -30.67
N GLU A 520 -25.12 18.68 -31.72
CA GLU A 520 -24.70 18.47 -33.11
C GLU A 520 -23.27 18.94 -33.44
N LYS A 521 -22.65 19.75 -32.58
CA LYS A 521 -21.28 20.27 -32.75
C LYS A 521 -20.25 19.56 -31.87
N LYS A 522 -20.67 18.84 -30.84
CA LYS A 522 -19.78 18.21 -29.88
C LYS A 522 -18.86 17.17 -30.51
N GLU A 523 -19.42 16.29 -31.34
CA GLU A 523 -18.64 15.23 -32.02
C GLU A 523 -17.59 15.83 -32.98
N ALA A 524 -17.95 16.86 -33.74
CA ALA A 524 -17.02 17.55 -34.64
C ALA A 524 -15.85 18.22 -33.89
N TYR A 525 -16.13 18.79 -32.70
CA TYR A 525 -15.12 19.39 -31.83
C TYR A 525 -14.11 18.34 -31.34
N LEU A 526 -14.59 17.18 -30.86
CA LEU A 526 -13.71 16.10 -30.40
C LEU A 526 -12.89 15.49 -31.55
N ASN A 527 -13.49 15.36 -32.73
CA ASN A 527 -12.78 14.89 -33.93
C ASN A 527 -11.62 15.84 -34.30
N GLN A 528 -11.81 17.15 -34.21
CA GLN A 528 -10.74 18.12 -34.48
C GLN A 528 -9.63 18.03 -33.42
N LEU A 529 -9.98 17.94 -32.14
CA LEU A 529 -8.98 17.76 -31.08
C LEU A 529 -8.15 16.48 -31.27
N LEU A 530 -8.79 15.38 -31.66
CA LEU A 530 -8.09 14.12 -31.91
C LEU A 530 -7.11 14.24 -33.08
N LEU A 531 -7.52 14.86 -34.17
CA LEU A 531 -6.66 15.11 -35.34
C LEU A 531 -5.45 15.98 -34.97
N ASP A 532 -5.66 17.01 -34.15
CA ASP A 532 -4.58 17.89 -33.68
C ASP A 532 -3.59 17.12 -32.82
N GLN A 533 -4.05 16.16 -31.98
CA GLN A 533 -3.20 15.33 -31.15
C GLN A 533 -2.42 14.28 -31.97
N GLN A 534 -3.02 13.64 -32.96
CA GLN A 534 -2.35 12.64 -33.80
C GLN A 534 -1.19 13.24 -34.60
N ASN A 535 -1.20 14.56 -34.81
CA ASN A 535 -0.14 15.31 -35.50
C ASN A 535 0.96 15.85 -34.53
N GLN A 536 0.83 15.62 -33.23
CA GLN A 536 1.84 16.00 -32.23
C GLN A 536 2.61 14.77 -31.73
N PRO A 537 3.87 14.93 -31.30
CA PRO A 537 4.56 13.82 -30.63
C PRO A 537 3.76 13.41 -29.39
N ALA A 538 3.25 12.19 -29.37
CA ALA A 538 2.44 11.65 -28.28
C ALA A 538 3.26 11.29 -27.01
N ASP A 539 4.28 12.10 -26.66
CA ASP A 539 5.35 11.67 -25.78
C ASP A 539 5.23 12.14 -24.33
N ALA A 540 4.14 12.82 -23.94
CA ALA A 540 3.98 13.26 -22.55
C ALA A 540 2.53 13.30 -22.08
N ILE A 541 2.29 13.03 -20.81
CA ILE A 541 1.05 13.41 -20.15
C ILE A 541 1.09 14.92 -19.89
N ARG A 542 0.07 15.62 -20.42
CA ARG A 542 -0.02 17.07 -20.23
C ARG A 542 -0.37 17.38 -18.77
N VAL A 543 0.45 18.23 -18.16
CA VAL A 543 0.17 18.74 -16.82
C VAL A 543 -1.15 19.53 -16.85
N GLY A 544 -2.07 19.21 -15.94
CA GLY A 544 -3.40 19.80 -15.89
C GLY A 544 -4.38 19.25 -16.91
N SER A 545 -4.05 18.17 -17.62
CA SER A 545 -5.00 17.46 -18.45
C SER A 545 -6.02 16.69 -17.61
N LEU A 546 -7.16 16.40 -18.24
CA LEU A 546 -8.20 15.55 -17.65
C LEU A 546 -7.66 14.14 -17.33
N MET A 547 -6.69 13.65 -18.12
CA MET A 547 -5.99 12.39 -17.88
C MET A 547 -5.20 12.42 -16.56
N GLU A 548 -4.39 13.46 -16.34
CA GLU A 548 -3.62 13.61 -15.10
C GLU A 548 -4.55 13.69 -13.91
N ASP A 549 -5.57 14.57 -13.95
CA ASP A 549 -6.49 14.78 -12.83
C ASP A 549 -7.31 13.53 -12.50
N PHE A 550 -7.72 12.75 -13.53
CA PHE A 550 -8.37 11.47 -13.32
C PHE A 550 -7.48 10.49 -12.53
N TYR A 551 -6.21 10.35 -12.90
CA TYR A 551 -5.31 9.45 -12.17
C TYR A 551 -4.94 9.98 -10.78
N LEU A 552 -4.81 11.29 -10.60
CA LEU A 552 -4.63 11.88 -9.27
C LEU A 552 -5.79 11.52 -8.35
N ILE A 553 -7.04 11.74 -8.79
CA ILE A 553 -8.24 11.41 -8.01
C ILE A 553 -8.38 9.91 -7.80
N LYS A 554 -8.21 9.10 -8.86
CA LYS A 554 -8.30 7.64 -8.77
C LYS A 554 -7.34 7.05 -7.74
N ASN A 555 -6.11 7.58 -7.67
CA ASN A 555 -5.10 7.05 -6.74
C ASN A 555 -5.13 7.77 -5.38
N GLY A 556 -5.39 9.07 -5.34
CA GLY A 556 -5.26 9.88 -4.14
C GLY A 556 -6.58 10.18 -3.41
N GLY A 557 -7.74 9.89 -4.01
CA GLY A 557 -9.04 10.19 -3.40
C GLY A 557 -9.19 11.66 -2.99
N ASP A 558 -9.68 11.91 -1.78
CA ASP A 558 -9.85 13.26 -1.25
C ASP A 558 -8.55 14.04 -1.13
N LEU A 559 -7.47 13.36 -0.79
CA LEU A 559 -6.15 13.97 -0.71
C LEU A 559 -5.77 14.66 -2.04
N ALA A 560 -6.04 14.01 -3.17
CA ALA A 560 -5.72 14.56 -4.48
C ALA A 560 -6.53 15.82 -4.83
N LYS A 561 -7.68 16.04 -4.21
CA LYS A 561 -8.47 17.27 -4.40
C LYS A 561 -7.71 18.50 -3.92
N THR A 562 -6.79 18.35 -2.96
CA THR A 562 -5.94 19.45 -2.48
C THR A 562 -4.82 19.79 -3.45
N LEU A 563 -4.46 18.87 -4.35
CA LEU A 563 -3.40 19.02 -5.35
C LEU A 563 -3.92 19.57 -6.68
N ILE A 564 -5.23 19.53 -6.90
CA ILE A 564 -5.88 20.06 -8.10
C ILE A 564 -6.41 21.49 -7.80
N PRO A 565 -6.08 22.50 -8.60
CA PRO A 565 -6.59 23.85 -8.41
C PRO A 565 -8.11 23.90 -8.32
N GLN A 566 -8.66 24.66 -7.36
CA GLN A 566 -10.10 24.74 -7.09
C GLN A 566 -10.91 25.18 -8.33
N GLU A 567 -10.34 26.06 -9.17
CA GLU A 567 -10.97 26.50 -10.42
C GLU A 567 -11.20 25.32 -11.36
N ARG A 568 -10.24 24.39 -11.43
CA ARG A 568 -10.32 23.18 -12.26
C ARG A 568 -11.39 22.22 -11.73
N LEU A 569 -11.41 21.99 -10.41
CA LEU A 569 -12.46 21.20 -9.77
C LEU A 569 -13.85 21.78 -10.02
N ASN A 570 -14.02 23.10 -9.94
CA ASN A 570 -15.29 23.76 -10.20
C ASN A 570 -15.78 23.54 -11.65
N VAL A 571 -14.88 23.51 -12.61
CA VAL A 571 -15.23 23.17 -14.00
C VAL A 571 -15.75 21.73 -14.09
N TYR A 572 -15.08 20.78 -13.43
CA TYR A 572 -15.55 19.38 -13.43
C TYR A 572 -16.96 19.25 -12.87
N TRP A 573 -17.26 19.90 -11.72
CA TRP A 573 -18.61 19.88 -11.15
C TRP A 573 -19.66 20.47 -12.10
N GLN A 574 -19.34 21.56 -12.79
CA GLN A 574 -20.24 22.15 -13.79
C GLN A 574 -20.46 21.20 -14.98
N VAL A 575 -19.40 20.60 -15.49
CA VAL A 575 -19.49 19.67 -16.62
C VAL A 575 -20.29 18.42 -16.26
N PHE A 576 -20.05 17.81 -15.10
CA PHE A 576 -20.81 16.65 -14.65
C PHE A 576 -22.33 16.95 -14.55
N ALA A 577 -22.69 18.15 -14.09
CA ALA A 577 -24.09 18.57 -14.02
C ALA A 577 -24.74 18.78 -15.41
N LEU A 578 -23.96 19.09 -16.43
CA LEU A 578 -24.42 19.34 -17.79
C LEU A 578 -24.38 18.11 -18.69
N THR A 579 -23.56 17.09 -18.33
CA THR A 579 -23.40 15.90 -19.16
C THR A 579 -24.64 15.02 -19.04
N LYS A 580 -25.33 14.80 -20.17
CA LYS A 580 -26.46 13.88 -20.30
C LYS A 580 -26.04 12.72 -21.18
N ALA A 581 -26.70 11.59 -21.04
CA ALA A 581 -26.53 10.46 -21.94
C ALA A 581 -26.79 10.90 -23.39
N GLU A 582 -25.83 10.67 -24.28
CA GLU A 582 -25.93 10.97 -25.72
C GLU A 582 -26.13 9.69 -26.53
N ASP A 583 -26.73 9.84 -27.71
CA ASP A 583 -26.90 8.70 -28.63
C ASP A 583 -25.54 8.24 -29.18
N SER A 584 -25.11 7.06 -28.76
CA SER A 584 -23.82 6.45 -29.14
C SER A 584 -23.67 6.18 -30.64
N LYS A 585 -24.78 6.08 -31.38
CA LYS A 585 -24.73 5.83 -32.83
C LYS A 585 -24.40 7.09 -33.62
N SER A 586 -24.96 8.23 -33.20
CA SER A 586 -24.78 9.50 -33.88
C SER A 586 -23.51 10.24 -33.41
N ASN A 587 -23.13 10.08 -32.14
CA ASN A 587 -22.04 10.81 -31.48
C ASN A 587 -21.16 9.86 -30.64
N PRO A 588 -20.42 8.92 -31.28
CA PRO A 588 -19.75 7.86 -30.52
C PRO A 588 -18.66 8.36 -29.57
N ARG A 589 -17.87 9.38 -29.93
CA ARG A 589 -16.82 9.93 -29.06
C ARG A 589 -17.39 10.77 -27.92
N SER A 590 -18.44 11.55 -28.21
CA SER A 590 -19.16 12.30 -27.17
C SER A 590 -19.81 11.37 -26.17
N SER A 591 -20.37 10.24 -26.62
CA SER A 591 -20.92 9.21 -25.73
C SER A 591 -19.83 8.58 -24.85
N GLN A 592 -18.72 8.13 -25.43
CA GLN A 592 -17.61 7.56 -24.65
C GLN A 592 -17.00 8.55 -23.66
N LEU A 593 -16.87 9.84 -24.05
CA LEU A 593 -16.41 10.87 -23.14
C LEU A 593 -17.45 11.11 -22.02
N GLY A 594 -18.73 11.04 -22.33
CA GLY A 594 -19.82 11.12 -21.35
C GLY A 594 -19.77 9.99 -20.32
N ASP A 595 -19.59 8.75 -20.78
CA ASP A 595 -19.45 7.56 -19.94
C ASP A 595 -18.20 7.69 -19.04
N PHE A 596 -17.08 8.13 -19.59
CA PHE A 596 -15.86 8.40 -18.82
C PHE A 596 -16.08 9.50 -17.76
N LEU A 597 -16.77 10.58 -18.09
CA LEU A 597 -17.08 11.64 -17.14
C LEU A 597 -18.02 11.16 -16.02
N GLY A 598 -18.92 10.22 -16.31
CA GLY A 598 -19.74 9.53 -15.31
C GLY A 598 -18.88 8.77 -14.30
N ILE A 599 -17.92 7.96 -14.80
CA ILE A 599 -16.92 7.25 -13.98
C ILE A 599 -16.13 8.26 -13.14
N PHE A 600 -15.60 9.31 -13.76
CA PHE A 600 -14.81 10.33 -13.05
C PHE A 600 -15.63 11.04 -11.99
N SER A 601 -16.90 11.37 -12.28
CA SER A 601 -17.83 11.95 -11.31
C SER A 601 -18.04 11.04 -10.10
N THR A 602 -18.19 9.73 -10.31
CA THR A 602 -18.33 8.75 -9.23
C THR A 602 -17.09 8.69 -8.35
N LEU A 603 -15.89 8.66 -8.96
CA LEU A 603 -14.63 8.60 -8.22
C LEU A 603 -14.36 9.87 -7.41
N ILE A 604 -14.65 11.07 -7.95
CA ILE A 604 -14.42 12.33 -7.24
C ILE A 604 -15.43 12.59 -6.12
N GLN A 605 -16.62 11.96 -6.18
CA GLN A 605 -17.67 12.01 -5.15
C GLN A 605 -17.58 10.87 -4.13
N SER A 606 -16.44 10.19 -4.06
CA SER A 606 -16.21 9.07 -3.15
C SER A 606 -16.43 9.40 -1.68
N LEU A 607 -16.55 8.36 -0.84
CA LEU A 607 -16.53 8.50 0.61
C LEU A 607 -15.25 9.21 1.08
N PRO A 608 -15.29 9.92 2.21
CA PRO A 608 -14.12 10.55 2.79
C PRO A 608 -12.95 9.56 2.93
N SER A 609 -11.77 9.97 2.47
CA SER A 609 -10.58 9.09 2.46
C SER A 609 -9.32 9.74 3.02
N ASP A 610 -9.33 11.03 3.34
CA ASP A 610 -8.16 11.76 3.85
C ASP A 610 -8.21 11.93 5.38
N ASP A 611 -9.06 12.79 5.90
CA ASP A 611 -9.28 13.03 7.32
C ASP A 611 -10.76 12.86 7.67
N PHE A 612 -11.09 11.76 8.36
CA PHE A 612 -12.50 11.40 8.59
C PHE A 612 -12.72 10.61 9.88
N VAL A 613 -13.98 10.57 10.30
CA VAL A 613 -14.43 9.82 11.48
C VAL A 613 -15.44 8.74 11.07
N ILE A 614 -15.25 7.55 11.61
CA ILE A 614 -16.22 6.46 11.57
C ILE A 614 -16.89 6.37 12.95
N ASP A 615 -18.20 6.51 13.01
CA ASP A 615 -18.99 6.20 14.20
C ASP A 615 -19.32 4.69 14.22
N LEU A 616 -18.79 3.95 15.16
CA LEU A 616 -18.93 2.49 15.22
C LEU A 616 -20.34 2.00 15.63
N HIS A 617 -21.20 2.89 16.08
CA HIS A 617 -22.59 2.52 16.40
C HIS A 617 -23.49 2.62 15.17
N SER A 618 -23.31 3.68 14.37
CA SER A 618 -24.11 3.90 13.16
C SER A 618 -23.40 3.45 11.87
N LEU A 619 -22.09 3.23 11.92
CA LEU A 619 -21.18 3.00 10.79
C LEU A 619 -21.20 4.12 9.75
N GLU A 620 -21.58 5.32 10.21
CA GLU A 620 -21.55 6.52 9.39
C GLU A 620 -20.11 7.05 9.26
N ILE A 621 -19.76 7.49 8.05
CA ILE A 621 -18.43 8.04 7.72
C ILE A 621 -18.63 9.53 7.42
N LYS A 622 -17.89 10.40 8.11
CA LYS A 622 -17.95 11.85 7.95
C LYS A 622 -16.56 12.46 7.88
N ASN A 623 -16.40 13.50 7.09
CA ASN A 623 -15.19 14.33 7.20
C ASN A 623 -15.04 14.85 8.64
N SER A 624 -13.80 14.98 9.09
CA SER A 624 -13.49 15.49 10.45
C SER A 624 -13.74 16.99 10.61
N HIS A 625 -13.87 17.72 9.49
CA HIS A 625 -14.04 19.17 9.40
C HIS A 625 -15.43 19.59 8.99
#